data_24c31385320cfb5560e3eb53fe08c294
#
_entry.id   24c31385320cfb5560e3eb53fe08c294
#
_cell.length_a   1.000
_cell.length_b   1.000
_cell.length_c   1.000
_cell.angle_alpha   90.00
_cell.angle_beta   90.00
_cell.angle_gamma   90.00
#
_symmetry.space_group_name_H-M   'P 1'
#
loop_
_entity.id
_entity.type
_entity.pdbx_description
1 polymer ?
#
loop_
_entity_poly.entity_id
_entity_poly.type
_entity_poly.pdbx_seq_one_letter_code
_entity_poly.pdbx_strand_id
1 'polypeptide(L)'
;MKTAHTRISESDARLNIRLAIVTAVLLTGALLTCFPIQILAAEPFGRGNTTGSIFVGAGRALDRNYTTLGGTLGYMVSEGLMLGVSAEMWFGNDPHIYKVTPEVRYTFTQVAPVKPYVGAFVSRTIYDGPSDRNTYGMRGGIYMPFSSNAAFNVGVVYEKISDCDASTYKDCSQLYPEAGVLFSF
;
A
#
# COMPACT_ATOMS: atom_id res chain seq x y z
N MET A 1 -43.30 -22.65 12.56
CA MET A 1 -42.60 -22.11 13.73
C MET A 1 -41.16 -22.62 13.78
N LYS A 2 -40.31 -22.32 12.76
CA LYS A 2 -38.91 -22.83 12.65
C LYS A 2 -37.91 -21.82 12.03
N THR A 3 -38.23 -20.52 12.00
CA THR A 3 -37.41 -19.52 11.30
C THR A 3 -36.72 -18.48 12.21
N ALA A 4 -36.92 -18.55 13.52
CA ALA A 4 -36.34 -17.57 14.46
C ALA A 4 -34.95 -17.94 15.00
N HIS A 5 -34.59 -19.23 15.01
CA HIS A 5 -33.35 -19.70 15.66
C HIS A 5 -32.07 -19.47 14.85
N THR A 6 -32.18 -19.32 13.50
CA THR A 6 -31.01 -19.20 12.64
C THR A 6 -30.46 -17.77 12.56
N ARG A 7 -31.30 -16.73 12.79
CA ARG A 7 -30.87 -15.32 12.73
C ARG A 7 -30.01 -14.87 13.91
N ILE A 8 -30.19 -15.49 15.09
CA ILE A 8 -29.42 -15.11 16.30
C ILE A 8 -27.96 -15.56 16.19
N SER A 9 -27.72 -16.72 15.59
CA SER A 9 -26.37 -17.27 15.38
C SER A 9 -25.50 -16.46 14.40
N GLU A 10 -26.13 -15.84 13.40
CA GLU A 10 -25.38 -15.09 12.38
C GLU A 10 -24.98 -13.69 12.87
N SER A 11 -25.78 -13.06 13.72
CA SER A 11 -25.46 -11.78 14.35
C SER A 11 -24.33 -11.91 15.35
N ASP A 12 -24.30 -13.01 16.13
CA ASP A 12 -23.25 -13.28 17.11
C ASP A 12 -21.91 -13.61 16.45
N ALA A 13 -21.92 -14.31 15.31
CA ALA A 13 -20.72 -14.59 14.53
C ALA A 13 -20.11 -13.29 13.96
N ARG A 14 -20.90 -12.39 13.43
CA ARG A 14 -20.46 -11.10 12.90
C ARG A 14 -19.94 -10.17 14.01
N LEU A 15 -20.56 -10.20 15.19
CA LEU A 15 -20.12 -9.42 16.34
C LEU A 15 -18.75 -9.91 16.84
N ASN A 16 -18.54 -11.23 16.91
CA ASN A 16 -17.28 -11.83 17.34
C ASN A 16 -16.13 -11.56 16.35
N ILE A 17 -16.40 -11.56 15.04
CA ILE A 17 -15.40 -11.22 14.02
C ILE A 17 -15.00 -9.74 14.13
N ARG A 18 -15.96 -8.83 14.32
CA ARG A 18 -15.67 -7.40 14.51
C ARG A 18 -14.87 -7.14 15.78
N LEU A 19 -15.21 -7.81 16.86
CA LEU A 19 -14.48 -7.69 18.13
C LEU A 19 -13.05 -8.22 18.00
N ALA A 20 -12.83 -9.33 17.28
CA ALA A 20 -11.51 -9.91 17.03
C ALA A 20 -10.64 -8.99 16.17
N ILE A 21 -11.22 -8.33 15.15
CA ILE A 21 -10.49 -7.37 14.31
C ILE A 21 -10.11 -6.12 15.11
N VAL A 22 -11.00 -5.58 15.91
CA VAL A 22 -10.72 -4.41 16.76
C VAL A 22 -9.64 -4.73 17.79
N THR A 23 -9.70 -5.93 18.42
CA THR A 23 -8.67 -6.35 19.38
C THR A 23 -7.31 -6.59 18.72
N ALA A 24 -7.28 -7.13 17.51
CA ALA A 24 -6.05 -7.32 16.74
C ALA A 24 -5.42 -5.97 16.36
N VAL A 25 -6.22 -4.99 15.93
CA VAL A 25 -5.75 -3.64 15.59
C VAL A 25 -5.24 -2.91 16.83
N LEU A 26 -5.89 -3.05 17.97
CA LEU A 26 -5.44 -2.44 19.24
C LEU A 26 -4.17 -3.09 19.78
N LEU A 27 -4.01 -4.41 19.66
CA LEU A 27 -2.80 -5.14 20.06
C LEU A 27 -1.60 -4.79 19.16
N THR A 28 -1.80 -4.67 17.84
CA THR A 28 -0.74 -4.22 16.92
C THR A 28 -0.35 -2.76 17.17
N GLY A 29 -1.30 -1.89 17.49
CA GLY A 29 -1.02 -0.50 17.87
C GLY A 29 -0.20 -0.38 19.16
N ALA A 30 -0.47 -1.23 20.17
CA ALA A 30 0.26 -1.23 21.42
C ALA A 30 1.69 -1.79 21.30
N LEU A 31 1.93 -2.76 20.40
CA LEU A 31 3.28 -3.26 20.14
C LEU A 31 4.19 -2.23 19.44
N LEU A 32 3.63 -1.36 18.60
CA LEU A 32 4.38 -0.29 17.93
C LEU A 32 4.86 0.83 18.87
N THR A 33 4.23 1.00 20.04
CA THR A 33 4.61 2.02 21.02
C THR A 33 5.72 1.60 21.99
N CYS A 34 6.08 0.31 22.02
CA CYS A 34 7.11 -0.21 22.94
C CYS A 34 8.52 -0.31 22.37
N PHE A 35 8.73 0.00 21.08
CA PHE A 35 10.08 0.12 20.55
C PHE A 35 10.58 1.54 20.80
N PRO A 36 11.68 1.75 21.55
CA PRO A 36 12.36 3.03 21.57
C PRO A 36 12.91 3.27 20.17
N ILE A 37 12.20 4.09 19.39
CA ILE A 37 12.69 4.55 18.09
C ILE A 37 13.88 5.45 18.40
N GLN A 38 15.07 4.89 18.39
CA GLN A 38 16.29 5.68 18.35
C GLN A 38 16.34 6.31 16.96
N ILE A 39 15.84 7.52 16.85
CA ILE A 39 15.98 8.34 15.65
C ILE A 39 17.47 8.76 15.58
N LEU A 40 18.34 7.84 15.19
CA LEU A 40 19.60 8.22 14.60
C LEU A 40 19.24 8.87 13.27
N ALA A 41 19.78 10.06 13.00
CA ALA A 41 19.61 10.76 11.74
C ALA A 41 20.31 9.97 10.61
N ALA A 42 19.63 8.93 10.14
CA ALA A 42 20.09 8.12 9.03
C ALA A 42 19.59 8.75 7.73
N GLU A 43 20.46 8.88 6.73
CA GLU A 43 20.00 9.31 5.41
C GLU A 43 18.87 8.37 4.93
N PRO A 44 17.72 8.89 4.42
CA PRO A 44 16.53 8.08 4.17
C PRO A 44 16.76 6.87 3.27
N PHE A 45 17.79 6.90 2.45
CA PHE A 45 18.10 5.89 1.42
C PHE A 45 19.38 5.11 1.70
N GLY A 46 19.94 5.23 2.91
CA GLY A 46 21.16 4.53 3.32
C GLY A 46 20.93 3.03 3.56
N ARG A 47 21.91 2.21 3.24
CA ARG A 47 21.87 0.76 3.49
C ARG A 47 21.60 0.45 4.96
N GLY A 48 20.74 -0.53 5.21
CA GLY A 48 20.39 -1.02 6.55
C GLY A 48 19.23 -0.27 7.20
N ASN A 49 18.79 0.84 6.63
CA ASN A 49 17.66 1.60 7.15
C ASN A 49 16.33 0.88 6.89
N THR A 50 15.44 0.97 7.86
CA THR A 50 14.02 0.65 7.69
C THR A 50 13.28 1.91 7.28
N THR A 51 12.38 1.80 6.33
CA THR A 51 11.57 2.91 5.85
C THR A 51 10.09 2.61 6.04
N GLY A 52 9.34 3.63 6.43
CA GLY A 52 7.89 3.62 6.44
C GLY A 52 7.37 4.75 5.54
N SER A 53 6.32 4.51 4.78
CA SER A 53 5.67 5.60 4.05
C SER A 53 4.15 5.51 4.16
N ILE A 54 3.52 6.66 4.05
CA ILE A 54 2.07 6.79 3.87
C ILE A 54 1.87 7.55 2.56
N PHE A 55 0.97 7.07 1.73
CA PHE A 55 0.68 7.69 0.45
C PHE A 55 -0.82 7.73 0.16
N VAL A 56 -1.19 8.70 -0.64
CA VAL A 56 -2.53 8.85 -1.22
C VAL A 56 -2.40 8.88 -2.73
N GLY A 57 -3.45 8.42 -3.40
CA GLY A 57 -3.50 8.41 -4.85
C GLY A 57 -4.94 8.46 -5.35
N ALA A 58 -5.07 8.48 -6.66
CA ALA A 58 -6.36 8.39 -7.33
C ALA A 58 -6.23 7.43 -8.51
N GLY A 59 -7.05 6.40 -8.53
CA GLY A 59 -7.02 5.37 -9.57
C GLY A 59 -8.40 5.09 -10.13
N ARG A 60 -8.44 4.30 -11.19
CA ARG A 60 -9.69 3.85 -11.81
C ARG A 60 -9.75 2.33 -11.83
N ALA A 61 -10.83 1.76 -11.33
CA ALA A 61 -11.08 0.34 -11.37
C ALA A 61 -12.57 0.10 -11.63
N LEU A 62 -12.93 -0.99 -12.34
CA LEU A 62 -14.31 -1.34 -12.63
C LEU A 62 -15.13 -0.16 -13.23
N ASP A 63 -14.51 0.63 -14.11
CA ASP A 63 -15.09 1.85 -14.72
C ASP A 63 -15.48 2.96 -13.71
N ARG A 64 -14.94 2.92 -12.49
CA ARG A 64 -15.18 3.90 -11.42
C ARG A 64 -13.89 4.53 -10.94
N ASN A 65 -13.97 5.76 -10.47
CA ASN A 65 -12.84 6.46 -9.88
C ASN A 65 -12.77 6.15 -8.38
N TYR A 66 -11.58 5.84 -7.90
CA TYR A 66 -11.30 5.55 -6.50
C TYR A 66 -10.23 6.50 -5.98
N THR A 67 -10.33 6.81 -4.70
CA THR A 67 -9.22 7.38 -3.93
C THR A 67 -8.48 6.24 -3.27
N THR A 68 -7.14 6.26 -3.32
CA THR A 68 -6.30 5.26 -2.68
C THR A 68 -5.63 5.86 -1.46
N LEU A 69 -5.55 5.07 -0.39
CA LEU A 69 -4.75 5.35 0.79
C LEU A 69 -3.94 4.11 1.08
N GLY A 70 -2.66 4.26 1.31
CA GLY A 70 -1.79 3.14 1.59
C GLY A 70 -0.58 3.49 2.41
N GLY A 71 0.13 2.44 2.81
CA GLY A 71 1.40 2.54 3.49
C GLY A 71 2.36 1.47 3.00
N THR A 72 3.66 1.78 3.05
CA THR A 72 4.73 0.85 2.72
C THR A 72 5.65 0.69 3.91
N LEU A 73 6.07 -0.54 4.17
CA LEU A 73 7.22 -0.84 5.00
C LEU A 73 8.32 -1.40 4.10
N GLY A 74 9.52 -0.85 4.22
CA GLY A 74 10.65 -1.21 3.38
C GLY A 74 11.94 -1.33 4.17
N TYR A 75 12.88 -2.07 3.59
CA TYR A 75 14.24 -2.22 4.10
C TYR A 75 15.25 -1.92 2.98
N MET A 76 16.23 -1.08 3.28
CA MET A 76 17.28 -0.68 2.34
C MET A 76 18.38 -1.74 2.33
N VAL A 77 18.35 -2.63 1.34
CA VAL A 77 19.34 -3.72 1.19
C VAL A 77 20.70 -3.22 0.71
N SER A 78 20.70 -2.13 -0.03
CA SER A 78 21.89 -1.36 -0.39
C SER A 78 21.50 0.12 -0.49
N GLU A 79 22.48 1.00 -0.70
CA GLU A 79 22.20 2.40 -0.94
C GLU A 79 21.24 2.56 -2.12
N GLY A 80 20.10 3.22 -1.88
CA GLY A 80 19.05 3.46 -2.85
C GLY A 80 18.15 2.24 -3.17
N LEU A 81 18.56 1.00 -2.87
CA LEU A 81 17.78 -0.19 -3.21
C LEU A 81 16.95 -0.67 -2.01
N MET A 82 15.63 -0.58 -2.14
CA MET A 82 14.64 -0.98 -1.14
C MET A 82 13.88 -2.23 -1.57
N LEU A 83 13.71 -3.14 -0.64
CA LEU A 83 12.68 -4.18 -0.70
C LEU A 83 11.57 -3.82 0.28
N GLY A 84 10.33 -3.88 -0.15
CA GLY A 84 9.21 -3.44 0.66
C GLY A 84 7.92 -4.21 0.41
N VAL A 85 6.97 -3.98 1.30
CA VAL A 85 5.59 -4.44 1.18
C VAL A 85 4.66 -3.26 1.45
N SER A 86 3.74 -3.01 0.53
CA SER A 86 2.70 -2.00 0.67
C SER A 86 1.35 -2.66 0.95
N ALA A 87 0.53 -1.97 1.71
CA ALA A 87 -0.89 -2.25 1.86
C ALA A 87 -1.69 -1.02 1.42
N GLU A 88 -2.70 -1.23 0.59
CA GLU A 88 -3.52 -0.16 0.03
C GLU A 88 -5.00 -0.47 0.22
N MET A 89 -5.78 0.57 0.47
CA MET A 89 -7.24 0.54 0.47
C MET A 89 -7.74 1.57 -0.56
N TRP A 90 -8.65 1.14 -1.41
CA TRP A 90 -9.30 1.96 -2.41
C TRP A 90 -10.75 2.18 -2.01
N PHE A 91 -11.17 3.42 -1.91
CA PHE A 91 -12.48 3.81 -1.42
C PHE A 91 -13.09 4.94 -2.27
N GLY A 92 -14.37 5.22 -2.03
CA GLY A 92 -15.15 6.23 -2.76
C GLY A 92 -16.23 5.64 -3.67
N ASN A 93 -16.13 4.35 -4.00
CA ASN A 93 -17.14 3.58 -4.73
C ASN A 93 -17.18 2.12 -4.23
N ASP A 94 -18.27 1.41 -4.52
CA ASP A 94 -18.36 -0.02 -4.29
C ASP A 94 -17.88 -0.81 -5.53
N PRO A 95 -17.25 -1.98 -5.34
CA PRO A 95 -16.82 -2.60 -4.09
C PRO A 95 -15.56 -1.92 -3.51
N HIS A 96 -15.33 -2.07 -2.20
CA HIS A 96 -14.04 -1.72 -1.62
C HIS A 96 -12.96 -2.66 -2.12
N ILE A 97 -11.75 -2.10 -2.34
CA ILE A 97 -10.62 -2.86 -2.90
C ILE A 97 -9.46 -2.75 -1.92
N TYR A 98 -8.86 -3.89 -1.58
CA TYR A 98 -7.66 -3.98 -0.76
C TYR A 98 -6.53 -4.59 -1.59
N LYS A 99 -5.32 -4.07 -1.44
CA LYS A 99 -4.15 -4.57 -2.15
C LYS A 99 -3.01 -4.81 -1.19
N VAL A 100 -2.32 -5.91 -1.38
CA VAL A 100 -1.03 -6.21 -0.75
C VAL A 100 0.01 -6.36 -1.85
N THR A 101 1.10 -5.60 -1.74
CA THR A 101 2.02 -5.35 -2.85
C THR A 101 3.47 -5.47 -2.38
N PRO A 102 4.10 -6.65 -2.51
CA PRO A 102 5.55 -6.73 -2.47
C PRO A 102 6.17 -5.96 -3.64
N GLU A 103 7.22 -5.20 -3.34
CA GLU A 103 7.86 -4.31 -4.30
C GLU A 103 9.38 -4.26 -4.13
N VAL A 104 10.07 -3.93 -5.22
CA VAL A 104 11.46 -3.49 -5.24
C VAL A 104 11.51 -2.07 -5.80
N ARG A 105 12.27 -1.19 -5.14
CA ARG A 105 12.40 0.22 -5.54
C ARG A 105 13.85 0.64 -5.51
N TYR A 106 14.28 1.35 -6.54
CA TYR A 106 15.61 1.96 -6.60
C TYR A 106 15.50 3.47 -6.65
N THR A 107 16.17 4.13 -5.74
CA THR A 107 16.27 5.59 -5.63
C THR A 107 17.66 6.02 -6.05
N PHE A 108 17.75 6.96 -6.99
CA PHE A 108 19.01 7.54 -7.48
C PHE A 108 19.51 8.58 -6.46
N THR A 109 20.30 8.13 -5.49
CA THR A 109 20.74 8.95 -4.35
C THR A 109 21.72 10.05 -4.74
N GLN A 110 22.42 9.92 -5.87
CA GLN A 110 23.42 10.88 -6.35
C GLN A 110 22.79 12.14 -6.94
N VAL A 111 21.50 12.15 -7.25
CA VAL A 111 20.82 13.30 -7.86
C VAL A 111 20.34 14.25 -6.75
N ALA A 112 20.76 15.49 -6.82
CA ALA A 112 20.36 16.53 -5.87
C ALA A 112 19.67 17.70 -6.60
N PRO A 113 18.73 18.42 -5.98
CA PRO A 113 18.19 18.27 -4.62
C PRO A 113 17.08 17.21 -4.52
N VAL A 114 16.53 16.77 -5.65
CA VAL A 114 15.47 15.75 -5.72
C VAL A 114 16.09 14.40 -6.07
N LYS A 115 15.49 13.32 -5.56
CA LYS A 115 15.99 11.96 -5.79
C LYS A 115 14.98 11.18 -6.60
N PRO A 116 15.21 10.97 -7.91
CA PRO A 116 14.35 10.15 -8.73
C PRO A 116 14.30 8.70 -8.22
N TYR A 117 13.20 8.02 -8.43
CA TYR A 117 13.07 6.61 -8.15
C TYR A 117 12.31 5.86 -9.23
N VAL A 118 12.61 4.58 -9.35
CA VAL A 118 11.86 3.62 -10.15
C VAL A 118 11.64 2.37 -9.31
N GLY A 119 10.53 1.68 -9.54
CA GLY A 119 10.23 0.44 -8.83
C GLY A 119 9.37 -0.48 -9.66
N ALA A 120 9.41 -1.76 -9.31
CA ALA A 120 8.54 -2.78 -9.87
C ALA A 120 7.85 -3.54 -8.74
N PHE A 121 6.65 -4.03 -9.00
CA PHE A 121 5.86 -4.70 -8.01
C PHE A 121 4.95 -5.77 -8.60
N VAL A 122 4.51 -6.67 -7.74
CA VAL A 122 3.37 -7.54 -7.96
C VAL A 122 2.38 -7.33 -6.83
N SER A 123 1.08 -7.41 -7.12
CA SER A 123 0.04 -7.17 -6.12
C SER A 123 -0.99 -8.27 -6.11
N ARG A 124 -1.48 -8.60 -4.94
CA ARG A 124 -2.74 -9.32 -4.76
C ARG A 124 -3.84 -8.29 -4.47
N THR A 125 -4.81 -8.24 -5.36
CA THR A 125 -5.98 -7.36 -5.24
C THR A 125 -7.17 -8.18 -4.76
N ILE A 126 -7.72 -7.77 -3.63
CA ILE A 126 -8.83 -8.42 -2.93
C ILE A 126 -10.04 -7.51 -3.10
N TYR A 127 -11.13 -8.03 -3.63
CA TYR A 127 -12.38 -7.31 -3.83
C TYR A 127 -13.44 -7.78 -2.84
N ASP A 128 -14.24 -6.84 -2.36
CA ASP A 128 -15.42 -7.19 -1.56
C ASP A 128 -16.56 -7.62 -2.50
N GLY A 129 -16.55 -8.93 -2.88
CA GLY A 129 -17.56 -9.57 -3.73
C GLY A 129 -17.02 -10.22 -5.01
N PRO A 130 -16.37 -9.51 -5.94
CA PRO A 130 -15.75 -10.13 -7.12
C PRO A 130 -14.55 -11.02 -6.77
N SER A 131 -14.11 -11.86 -7.73
CA SER A 131 -12.93 -12.72 -7.54
C SER A 131 -11.65 -11.88 -7.42
N ASP A 132 -10.79 -12.30 -6.50
CA ASP A 132 -9.45 -11.73 -6.32
C ASP A 132 -8.60 -11.83 -7.59
N ARG A 133 -7.70 -10.86 -7.77
CA ARG A 133 -6.83 -10.79 -8.95
C ARG A 133 -5.39 -10.52 -8.58
N ASN A 134 -4.50 -10.99 -9.42
CA ASN A 134 -3.10 -10.60 -9.38
C ASN A 134 -2.88 -9.47 -10.38
N THR A 135 -2.06 -8.51 -9.98
CA THR A 135 -1.63 -7.41 -10.83
C THR A 135 -0.12 -7.28 -10.73
N TYR A 136 0.49 -6.68 -11.73
CA TYR A 136 1.91 -6.34 -11.70
C TYR A 136 2.11 -4.98 -12.34
N GLY A 137 3.18 -4.31 -11.98
CA GLY A 137 3.38 -2.98 -12.49
C GLY A 137 4.73 -2.37 -12.15
N MET A 138 4.81 -1.11 -12.49
CA MET A 138 5.96 -0.26 -12.23
C MET A 138 5.49 1.05 -11.62
N ARG A 139 6.36 1.65 -10.81
CA ARG A 139 6.15 3.00 -10.29
C ARG A 139 7.40 3.83 -10.50
N GLY A 140 7.23 5.13 -10.67
CA GLY A 140 8.35 6.04 -10.79
C GLY A 140 7.94 7.43 -10.38
N GLY A 141 8.92 8.20 -9.90
CA GLY A 141 8.68 9.54 -9.40
C GLY A 141 9.93 10.16 -8.82
N ILE A 142 9.71 11.11 -7.94
CA ILE A 142 10.78 11.82 -7.25
C ILE A 142 10.51 11.87 -5.74
N TYR A 143 11.57 11.75 -4.96
CA TYR A 143 11.60 12.13 -3.55
C TYR A 143 12.15 13.54 -3.40
N MET A 144 11.54 14.31 -2.53
CA MET A 144 11.98 15.64 -2.13
C MET A 144 12.30 15.60 -0.63
N PRO A 145 13.55 15.37 -0.22
CA PRO A 145 13.94 15.36 1.17
C PRO A 145 13.65 16.71 1.82
N PHE A 146 12.99 16.72 2.96
CA PHE A 146 12.74 17.94 3.75
C PHE A 146 13.32 17.84 5.17
N SER A 147 13.80 16.65 5.54
CA SER A 147 14.50 16.38 6.79
C SER A 147 15.57 15.32 6.54
N SER A 148 16.48 15.11 7.50
CA SER A 148 17.50 14.06 7.45
C SER A 148 16.92 12.65 7.35
N ASN A 149 15.69 12.45 7.82
CA ASN A 149 15.05 11.14 7.86
C ASN A 149 13.67 11.11 7.20
N ALA A 150 13.28 12.17 6.48
CA ALA A 150 11.96 12.23 5.85
C ALA A 150 12.01 12.90 4.47
N ALA A 151 11.15 12.43 3.56
CA ALA A 151 11.00 12.95 2.22
C ALA A 151 9.55 12.92 1.77
N PHE A 152 9.10 13.95 1.07
CA PHE A 152 7.89 13.87 0.26
C PHE A 152 8.17 13.06 -1.00
N ASN A 153 7.18 12.31 -1.48
CA ASN A 153 7.25 11.70 -2.80
C ASN A 153 6.04 12.10 -3.65
N VAL A 154 6.30 12.25 -4.93
CA VAL A 154 5.27 12.38 -5.97
C VAL A 154 5.67 11.48 -7.13
N GLY A 155 4.71 10.72 -7.64
CA GLY A 155 4.99 9.76 -8.70
C GLY A 155 3.76 9.33 -9.45
N VAL A 156 3.99 8.37 -10.34
CA VAL A 156 2.96 7.70 -11.12
C VAL A 156 3.15 6.19 -11.01
N VAL A 157 2.03 5.49 -11.03
CA VAL A 157 1.95 4.03 -10.99
C VAL A 157 1.34 3.55 -12.28
N TYR A 158 2.04 2.66 -12.98
CA TYR A 158 1.49 1.89 -14.09
C TYR A 158 1.25 0.46 -13.63
N GLU A 159 0.05 -0.01 -13.78
CA GLU A 159 -0.38 -1.32 -13.31
C GLU A 159 -1.13 -2.07 -14.40
N LYS A 160 -0.89 -3.38 -14.51
CA LYS A 160 -1.56 -4.27 -15.43
C LYS A 160 -2.16 -5.46 -14.67
N ILE A 161 -3.38 -5.82 -15.02
CA ILE A 161 -4.08 -6.99 -14.47
C ILE A 161 -3.55 -8.24 -15.17
N SER A 162 -3.14 -9.25 -14.38
CA SER A 162 -2.84 -10.59 -14.91
C SER A 162 -4.14 -11.25 -15.40
N ASP A 163 -4.04 -12.06 -16.46
CA ASP A 163 -5.19 -12.81 -17.00
C ASP A 163 -6.41 -11.93 -17.33
N CYS A 164 -6.14 -10.73 -17.84
CA CYS A 164 -7.18 -9.83 -18.29
C CYS A 164 -7.68 -10.21 -19.67
N ASP A 165 -8.95 -10.59 -19.77
CA ASP A 165 -9.61 -10.84 -21.04
C ASP A 165 -10.15 -9.50 -21.58
N ALA A 166 -9.58 -9.02 -22.68
CA ALA A 166 -9.99 -7.78 -23.34
C ALA A 166 -11.43 -7.79 -23.85
N SER A 167 -12.07 -8.96 -23.95
CA SER A 167 -13.48 -9.09 -24.31
C SER A 167 -14.40 -8.74 -23.12
N THR A 168 -13.89 -8.87 -21.89
CA THR A 168 -14.66 -8.68 -20.65
C THR A 168 -14.33 -7.34 -19.97
N TYR A 169 -13.11 -6.82 -20.20
CA TYR A 169 -12.62 -5.60 -19.55
C TYR A 169 -12.20 -4.56 -20.59
N LYS A 170 -12.71 -3.36 -20.44
CA LYS A 170 -12.37 -2.22 -21.30
C LYS A 170 -10.89 -1.85 -21.22
N ASP A 171 -10.31 -1.92 -20.01
CA ASP A 171 -8.95 -1.53 -19.74
C ASP A 171 -8.26 -2.58 -18.86
N CYS A 172 -7.24 -3.26 -19.41
CA CYS A 172 -6.40 -4.23 -18.70
C CYS A 172 -5.20 -3.58 -17.98
N SER A 173 -5.02 -2.29 -18.14
CA SER A 173 -3.95 -1.52 -17.49
C SER A 173 -4.45 -0.15 -17.08
N GLN A 174 -3.81 0.41 -16.08
CA GLN A 174 -4.10 1.75 -15.61
C GLN A 174 -2.82 2.51 -15.27
N LEU A 175 -2.90 3.83 -15.39
CA LEU A 175 -1.88 4.77 -14.95
C LEU A 175 -2.55 5.74 -13.97
N TYR A 176 -1.98 5.89 -12.79
CA TYR A 176 -2.52 6.81 -11.78
C TYR A 176 -1.42 7.51 -10.98
N PRO A 177 -1.67 8.74 -10.50
CA PRO A 177 -0.74 9.47 -9.65
C PRO A 177 -0.77 8.96 -8.22
N GLU A 178 0.38 9.06 -7.54
CA GLU A 178 0.50 8.91 -6.10
C GLU A 178 1.34 10.04 -5.51
N ALA A 179 1.04 10.40 -4.26
CA ALA A 179 1.81 11.33 -3.47
C ALA A 179 1.86 10.87 -2.02
N GLY A 180 2.96 11.12 -1.32
CA GLY A 180 3.08 10.64 0.06
C GLY A 180 4.28 11.21 0.80
N VAL A 181 4.50 10.63 1.97
CA VAL A 181 5.62 10.95 2.84
C VAL A 181 6.31 9.64 3.23
N LEU A 182 7.63 9.65 3.12
CA LEU A 182 8.50 8.56 3.54
C LEU A 182 9.27 9.00 4.78
N PHE A 183 9.40 8.10 5.73
CA PHE A 183 10.23 8.23 6.93
C PHE A 183 11.23 7.08 6.99
N SER A 184 12.41 7.37 7.51
CA SER A 184 13.49 6.39 7.74
C SER A 184 13.85 6.34 9.21
N PHE A 185 14.15 5.16 9.72
CA PHE A 185 14.56 4.88 11.12
C PHE A 185 15.46 3.67 11.18
#